data_36a86aaef805d84075c615505cb0e589
#
_entry.id   36a86aaef805d84075c615505cb0e589
#
_cell.length_a   1.000
_cell.length_b   1.000
_cell.length_c   1.000
_cell.angle_alpha   90.00
_cell.angle_beta   90.00
_cell.angle_gamma   90.00
#
_symmetry.space_group_name_H-M   'P 1'
#
loop_
_entity.id
_entity.type
_entity.pdbx_description
1 polymer ?
#
loop_
_entity_poly.entity_id
_entity_poly.type
_entity_poly.pdbx_seq_one_letter_code
_entity_poly.pdbx_strand_id
1 'polypeptide(L)'
;MKFEKDDKKKKVSEDKGTIVEYFYMIPAEVTVRDLVEAVHCVDEEAKEIWTELDLMEIVLSADSLIFENMMDTFTEPGDQEFLAAKGVKVVYAASYNTKDKDMVKKVLEELYAAFGGFMASDTEDLEPIFEIADF
;
A
#
# COMPACT_ATOMS: atom_id res chain seq x y z
N MET A 1 -6.33 25.85 -33.30
CA MET A 1 -6.25 25.19 -32.76
C MET A 1 -6.04 24.95 -32.30
N LYS A 2 -6.11 25.10 -32.08
CA LYS A 2 -5.88 24.52 -31.47
C LYS A 2 -6.00 24.03 -31.05
N PHE A 3 -6.24 24.11 -30.65
CA PHE A 3 -6.30 23.20 -30.15
C PHE A 3 -6.41 22.60 -30.01
N GLU A 4 -6.89 22.68 -30.48
CA GLU A 4 -7.04 21.78 -30.17
C GLU A 4 -6.52 21.23 -29.78
N LYS A 5 -6.82 21.05 -29.70
CA LYS A 5 -6.00 20.51 -29.00
C LYS A 5 -6.09 20.49 -27.51
N ASP A 6 -6.66 21.09 -26.85
CA ASP A 6 -6.84 21.21 -25.45
C ASP A 6 -7.60 20.13 -24.84
N ASP A 7 -8.60 19.68 -25.51
CA ASP A 7 -9.37 18.56 -25.04
C ASP A 7 -8.51 17.38 -24.81
N LYS A 8 -7.49 17.23 -25.61
CA LYS A 8 -6.58 16.13 -25.43
C LYS A 8 -5.85 16.23 -24.14
N LYS A 9 -5.49 17.43 -23.73
CA LYS A 9 -4.83 17.59 -22.48
C LYS A 9 -5.68 17.13 -21.33
N LYS A 10 -6.95 17.44 -21.38
CA LYS A 10 -7.84 16.99 -20.35
C LYS A 10 -7.84 15.48 -20.24
N LYS A 11 -7.89 14.81 -21.36
CA LYS A 11 -7.85 13.37 -21.35
C LYS A 11 -6.58 12.85 -20.72
N VAL A 12 -5.46 13.45 -21.05
CA VAL A 12 -4.20 13.05 -20.49
C VAL A 12 -4.25 13.19 -18.98
N SER A 13 -4.82 14.29 -18.50
CA SER A 13 -4.95 14.47 -17.07
C SER A 13 -5.79 13.40 -16.44
N GLU A 14 -6.90 13.08 -17.07
CA GLU A 14 -7.77 12.06 -16.54
C GLU A 14 -7.10 10.70 -16.48
N ASP A 15 -6.18 10.46 -17.41
CA ASP A 15 -5.49 9.19 -17.48
C ASP A 15 -4.35 9.06 -16.48
N LYS A 16 -4.07 10.10 -15.72
CA LYS A 16 -2.95 10.05 -14.76
C LYS A 16 -3.24 9.20 -13.54
N GLY A 17 -4.50 8.89 -13.31
CA GLY A 17 -4.88 8.13 -12.14
C GLY A 17 -4.90 8.98 -10.89
N THR A 18 -5.09 8.33 -9.76
CA THR A 18 -5.21 8.98 -8.47
C THR A 18 -4.38 8.23 -7.45
N ILE A 19 -3.76 8.95 -6.53
CA ILE A 19 -3.04 8.32 -5.43
C ILE A 19 -4.06 7.96 -4.35
N VAL A 20 -4.05 6.71 -3.93
CA VAL A 20 -4.90 6.23 -2.84
C VAL A 20 -4.04 5.58 -1.80
N GLU A 21 -4.59 5.45 -0.60
CA GLU A 21 -3.87 4.89 0.53
C GLU A 21 -4.78 3.98 1.33
N TYR A 22 -4.25 2.80 1.69
CA TYR A 22 -4.93 1.85 2.56
C TYR A 22 -3.93 1.37 3.60
N PHE A 23 -4.44 0.75 4.66
CA PHE A 23 -3.57 0.16 5.69
C PHE A 23 -3.49 -1.34 5.46
N TYR A 24 -2.27 -1.84 5.35
CA TYR A 24 -2.03 -3.27 5.31
C TYR A 24 -1.75 -3.73 6.74
N MET A 25 -2.64 -4.55 7.27
CA MET A 25 -2.62 -4.99 8.66
C MET A 25 -2.09 -6.41 8.72
N ILE A 26 -0.97 -6.60 9.43
CA ILE A 26 -0.23 -7.86 9.38
C ILE A 26 -0.23 -8.51 10.75
N PRO A 27 -0.56 -9.83 10.84
CA PRO A 27 -0.60 -10.54 12.13
C PRO A 27 0.76 -11.08 12.57
N ALA A 28 1.84 -10.52 12.09
CA ALA A 28 3.20 -10.94 12.41
C ALA A 28 4.08 -9.71 12.59
N GLU A 29 5.15 -9.86 13.37
CA GLU A 29 6.09 -8.77 13.56
C GLU A 29 7.11 -8.82 12.44
N VAL A 30 6.94 -7.95 11.46
CA VAL A 30 7.80 -7.89 10.29
C VAL A 30 8.33 -6.48 10.13
N THR A 31 9.43 -6.35 9.40
CA THR A 31 9.99 -5.06 9.04
C THR A 31 10.04 -4.96 7.52
N VAL A 32 10.44 -3.79 7.03
CA VAL A 32 10.54 -3.62 5.57
C VAL A 32 11.59 -4.56 4.96
N ARG A 33 12.57 -5.02 5.74
CA ARG A 33 13.49 -6.04 5.24
C ARG A 33 12.75 -7.31 4.89
N ASP A 34 11.82 -7.71 5.76
CA ASP A 34 10.99 -8.89 5.49
C ASP A 34 10.10 -8.66 4.29
N LEU A 35 9.51 -7.47 4.19
CA LEU A 35 8.63 -7.16 3.08
C LEU A 35 9.38 -7.20 1.75
N VAL A 36 10.55 -6.56 1.69
CA VAL A 36 11.27 -6.46 0.43
C VAL A 36 11.72 -7.84 -0.04
N GLU A 37 12.05 -8.74 0.88
CA GLU A 37 12.49 -10.08 0.51
C GLU A 37 11.34 -10.94 0.00
N ALA A 38 10.11 -10.64 0.40
CA ALA A 38 8.96 -11.43 -0.01
C ALA A 38 8.43 -11.02 -1.40
N VAL A 39 8.86 -9.87 -1.92
CA VAL A 39 8.34 -9.36 -3.19
C VAL A 39 9.27 -9.79 -4.31
N HIS A 40 8.75 -10.58 -5.24
CA HIS A 40 9.54 -11.11 -6.35
C HIS A 40 9.00 -10.71 -7.72
N CYS A 41 7.82 -10.12 -7.78
CA CYS A 41 7.16 -9.80 -9.05
C CYS A 41 7.67 -8.52 -9.69
N VAL A 42 8.64 -7.84 -9.07
CA VAL A 42 9.28 -6.65 -9.65
C VAL A 42 10.78 -6.83 -9.59
N ASP A 43 11.49 -6.06 -10.42
CA ASP A 43 12.95 -6.12 -10.44
C ASP A 43 13.55 -5.61 -9.14
N GLU A 44 14.71 -6.15 -8.79
CA GLU A 44 15.39 -5.70 -7.57
C GLU A 44 15.71 -4.22 -7.60
N GLU A 45 16.05 -3.69 -8.77
CA GLU A 45 16.37 -2.28 -8.89
C GLU A 45 15.17 -1.39 -8.64
N ALA A 46 13.96 -1.92 -8.76
CA ALA A 46 12.76 -1.13 -8.51
C ALA A 46 12.43 -1.01 -7.03
N LYS A 47 13.11 -1.78 -6.19
CA LYS A 47 12.81 -1.83 -4.76
C LYS A 47 13.87 -1.09 -3.96
N GLU A 48 13.43 -0.34 -2.95
CA GLU A 48 14.33 0.37 -2.06
C GLU A 48 13.71 0.43 -0.67
N ILE A 49 14.56 0.33 0.38
CA ILE A 49 14.06 0.40 1.74
C ILE A 49 14.86 1.43 2.53
N TRP A 50 14.19 2.06 3.48
CA TRP A 50 14.82 2.95 4.47
C TRP A 50 14.52 2.34 5.82
N THR A 51 15.50 1.66 6.39
CA THR A 51 15.26 0.89 7.62
C THR A 51 14.97 1.77 8.82
N GLU A 52 15.55 2.97 8.86
CA GLU A 52 15.28 3.89 9.97
C GLU A 52 13.84 4.34 10.02
N LEU A 53 13.20 4.41 8.86
CA LEU A 53 11.81 4.83 8.75
C LEU A 53 10.86 3.65 8.66
N ASP A 54 11.40 2.44 8.56
CA ASP A 54 10.64 1.22 8.29
C ASP A 54 9.71 1.46 7.09
N LEU A 55 10.32 1.90 5.99
CA LEU A 55 9.62 2.30 4.76
C LEU A 55 10.19 1.56 3.58
N MET A 56 9.32 1.09 2.69
CA MET A 56 9.71 0.43 1.45
C MET A 56 9.06 1.15 0.28
N GLU A 57 9.83 1.37 -0.77
CA GLU A 57 9.33 1.97 -2.01
C GLU A 57 9.57 1.01 -3.16
N ILE A 58 8.55 0.82 -3.98
CA ILE A 58 8.66 0.03 -5.22
C ILE A 58 8.24 0.95 -6.36
N VAL A 59 9.17 1.18 -7.30
CA VAL A 59 8.88 2.06 -8.44
C VAL A 59 8.05 1.27 -9.45
N LEU A 60 6.88 1.79 -9.77
CA LEU A 60 5.97 1.18 -10.74
C LEU A 60 5.81 2.11 -11.94
N SER A 61 4.87 1.78 -12.83
CA SER A 61 4.75 2.52 -14.09
C SER A 61 4.27 3.95 -13.90
N ALA A 62 3.23 4.15 -13.08
CA ALA A 62 2.65 5.48 -12.92
C ALA A 62 3.29 6.23 -11.76
N ASP A 63 3.48 5.55 -10.63
CA ASP A 63 4.03 6.15 -9.41
C ASP A 63 4.64 5.06 -8.57
N SER A 64 5.25 5.44 -7.46
CA SER A 64 5.78 4.45 -6.54
C SER A 64 4.70 3.88 -5.66
N LEU A 65 4.83 2.60 -5.35
CA LEU A 65 4.06 1.95 -4.29
C LEU A 65 4.90 2.07 -3.02
N ILE A 66 4.33 2.67 -1.98
CA ILE A 66 5.08 2.95 -0.75
C ILE A 66 4.39 2.27 0.41
N PHE A 67 5.18 1.51 1.19
CA PHE A 67 4.73 0.94 2.45
C PHE A 67 5.47 1.65 3.57
N GLU A 68 4.74 2.27 4.48
CA GLU A 68 5.34 3.00 5.59
C GLU A 68 4.73 2.53 6.89
N ASN A 69 5.58 2.18 7.88
CA ASN A 69 5.10 1.73 9.18
C ASN A 69 4.33 2.86 9.86
N MET A 70 3.09 2.55 10.29
CA MET A 70 2.21 3.54 10.88
C MET A 70 1.88 3.24 12.34
N MET A 71 2.61 2.34 12.99
CA MET A 71 2.29 1.96 14.36
C MET A 71 2.30 3.16 15.31
N ASP A 72 3.15 4.15 15.03
CA ASP A 72 3.23 5.33 15.89
C ASP A 72 1.96 6.17 15.86
N THR A 73 1.11 5.98 14.86
CA THR A 73 -0.14 6.73 14.76
C THR A 73 -1.33 5.96 15.32
N PHE A 74 -1.15 4.68 15.66
CA PHE A 74 -2.23 3.85 16.18
C PHE A 74 -2.12 3.74 17.70
N THR A 75 -2.16 4.91 18.38
CA THR A 75 -1.90 4.96 19.82
C THR A 75 -3.15 5.18 20.66
N GLU A 76 -4.28 5.53 20.04
CA GLU A 76 -5.53 5.73 20.77
C GLU A 76 -6.04 4.41 21.31
N PRO A 77 -6.76 4.42 22.45
CA PRO A 77 -7.30 3.16 23.00
C PRO A 77 -8.17 2.40 22.01
N GLY A 78 -8.99 3.08 21.22
CA GLY A 78 -9.80 2.40 20.22
C GLY A 78 -8.96 1.71 19.15
N ASP A 79 -7.88 2.37 18.72
CA ASP A 79 -6.95 1.76 17.76
C ASP A 79 -6.31 0.51 18.35
N GLN A 80 -5.86 0.61 19.58
CA GLN A 80 -5.20 -0.52 20.23
C GLN A 80 -6.15 -1.69 20.40
N GLU A 81 -7.42 -1.41 20.73
CA GLU A 81 -8.41 -2.45 20.84
C GLU A 81 -8.66 -3.13 19.50
N PHE A 82 -8.73 -2.32 18.43
CA PHE A 82 -8.95 -2.87 17.09
C PHE A 82 -7.81 -3.81 16.72
N LEU A 83 -6.57 -3.37 16.92
CA LEU A 83 -5.41 -4.18 16.56
C LEU A 83 -5.39 -5.48 17.37
N ALA A 84 -5.65 -5.37 18.67
CA ALA A 84 -5.64 -6.56 19.52
C ALA A 84 -6.76 -7.54 19.12
N ALA A 85 -7.95 -7.03 18.86
CA ALA A 85 -9.08 -7.87 18.48
C ALA A 85 -8.82 -8.61 17.16
N LYS A 86 -8.11 -7.98 16.24
CA LYS A 86 -7.82 -8.58 14.95
C LYS A 86 -6.50 -9.34 14.92
N GLY A 87 -5.75 -9.34 16.00
CA GLY A 87 -4.46 -10.02 16.06
C GLY A 87 -3.39 -9.36 15.21
N VAL A 88 -3.50 -8.05 14.99
CA VAL A 88 -2.56 -7.32 14.17
C VAL A 88 -1.33 -6.95 14.96
N LYS A 89 -0.14 -7.20 14.41
CA LYS A 89 1.13 -6.89 15.05
C LYS A 89 1.80 -5.66 14.45
N VAL A 90 1.56 -5.37 13.17
CA VAL A 90 2.15 -4.20 12.55
C VAL A 90 1.21 -3.70 11.45
N VAL A 91 1.23 -2.38 11.24
CA VAL A 91 0.40 -1.71 10.24
C VAL A 91 1.30 -0.92 9.31
N TYR A 92 1.14 -1.12 8.01
CA TYR A 92 1.82 -0.32 6.99
C TYR A 92 0.79 0.44 6.19
N ALA A 93 1.02 1.74 6.01
CA ALA A 93 0.23 2.50 5.05
C ALA A 93 0.76 2.15 3.66
N ALA A 94 -0.12 1.71 2.78
CA ALA A 94 0.23 1.38 1.40
C ALA A 94 -0.39 2.41 0.49
N SER A 95 0.43 3.25 -0.13
CA SER A 95 -0.05 4.27 -1.06
C SER A 95 0.43 3.95 -2.46
N TYR A 96 -0.44 4.17 -3.44
CA TYR A 96 -0.11 3.83 -4.81
C TYR A 96 -1.04 4.58 -5.76
N ASN A 97 -0.65 4.60 -7.05
CA ASN A 97 -1.47 5.19 -8.10
C ASN A 97 -2.43 4.13 -8.62
N THR A 98 -3.70 4.50 -8.78
CA THR A 98 -4.74 3.56 -9.19
C THR A 98 -4.44 2.92 -10.54
N LYS A 99 -3.65 3.56 -11.39
CA LYS A 99 -3.27 2.98 -12.68
C LYS A 99 -2.37 1.76 -12.52
N ASP A 100 -1.70 1.64 -11.38
CA ASP A 100 -0.81 0.51 -11.11
C ASP A 100 -1.48 -0.59 -10.31
N LYS A 101 -2.80 -0.54 -10.17
CA LYS A 101 -3.51 -1.44 -9.26
C LYS A 101 -3.21 -2.91 -9.51
N ASP A 102 -3.10 -3.31 -10.78
CA ASP A 102 -2.85 -4.72 -11.08
C ASP A 102 -1.52 -5.19 -10.53
N MET A 103 -0.48 -4.36 -10.66
CA MET A 103 0.83 -4.73 -10.12
C MET A 103 0.83 -4.66 -8.61
N VAL A 104 0.13 -3.67 -8.04
CA VAL A 104 0.02 -3.57 -6.58
C VAL A 104 -0.65 -4.82 -6.02
N LYS A 105 -1.67 -5.33 -6.71
CA LYS A 105 -2.33 -6.56 -6.28
C LYS A 105 -1.35 -7.72 -6.26
N LYS A 106 -0.49 -7.84 -7.27
CA LYS A 106 0.50 -8.91 -7.29
C LYS A 106 1.46 -8.81 -6.11
N VAL A 107 1.91 -7.59 -5.80
CA VAL A 107 2.78 -7.38 -4.66
C VAL A 107 2.08 -7.80 -3.38
N LEU A 108 0.82 -7.36 -3.20
CA LEU A 108 0.07 -7.71 -1.99
C LEU A 108 -0.16 -9.20 -1.88
N GLU A 109 -0.39 -9.88 -2.99
CA GLU A 109 -0.56 -11.33 -2.97
C GLU A 109 0.69 -12.03 -2.50
N GLU A 110 1.86 -11.55 -2.92
CA GLU A 110 3.12 -12.13 -2.45
C GLU A 110 3.34 -11.88 -0.96
N LEU A 111 3.01 -10.68 -0.51
CA LEU A 111 3.13 -10.36 0.91
C LEU A 111 2.15 -11.18 1.73
N TYR A 112 0.93 -11.35 1.22
CA TYR A 112 -0.08 -12.15 1.92
C TYR A 112 0.37 -13.61 2.03
N ALA A 113 0.95 -14.14 0.96
CA ALA A 113 1.42 -15.52 0.98
C ALA A 113 2.50 -15.72 2.04
N ALA A 114 3.31 -14.68 2.28
CA ALA A 114 4.39 -14.77 3.25
C ALA A 114 3.93 -14.49 4.68
N PHE A 115 3.03 -13.50 4.86
CA PHE A 115 2.74 -12.97 6.20
C PHE A 115 1.26 -12.93 6.55
N GLY A 116 0.37 -13.17 5.60
CA GLY A 116 -1.06 -13.05 5.86
C GLY A 116 -1.51 -11.61 5.91
N GLY A 117 -2.59 -11.36 6.64
CA GLY A 117 -3.06 -10.01 6.86
C GLY A 117 -4.26 -9.63 6.01
N PHE A 118 -4.65 -8.38 6.11
CA PHE A 118 -5.81 -7.86 5.39
C PHE A 118 -5.62 -6.36 5.19
N MET A 119 -6.50 -5.75 4.38
CA MET A 119 -6.45 -4.32 4.11
C MET A 119 -7.57 -3.61 4.87
N ALA A 120 -7.27 -2.42 5.37
CA ALA A 120 -8.27 -1.57 6.02
C ALA A 120 -8.24 -0.20 5.36
N SER A 121 -9.39 0.45 5.32
CA SER A 121 -9.49 1.78 4.72
C SER A 121 -8.91 2.83 5.66
N ASP A 122 -8.40 3.91 5.08
CA ASP A 122 -7.89 5.04 5.85
C ASP A 122 -9.06 5.96 6.19
N THR A 123 -9.90 5.46 7.09
CA THR A 123 -11.06 6.19 7.58
C THR A 123 -11.04 6.16 9.10
N GLU A 124 -11.93 6.93 9.70
CA GLU A 124 -11.94 7.07 11.16
C GLU A 124 -12.15 5.74 11.86
N ASP A 125 -13.01 4.89 11.32
CA ASP A 125 -13.30 3.58 11.90
C ASP A 125 -12.58 2.45 11.19
N LEU A 126 -11.70 2.76 10.25
CA LEU A 126 -10.93 1.78 9.47
C LEU A 126 -11.82 0.89 8.58
N GLU A 127 -13.06 1.30 8.37
CA GLU A 127 -13.98 0.55 7.53
C GLU A 127 -14.11 1.17 6.16
N PRO A 128 -14.32 0.40 5.12
CA PRO A 128 -14.43 -1.07 5.14
C PRO A 128 -13.07 -1.73 5.21
N ILE A 129 -13.04 -2.93 5.78
CA ILE A 129 -11.88 -3.80 5.70
C ILE A 129 -12.17 -4.86 4.65
N PHE A 130 -11.12 -5.39 4.03
CA PHE A 130 -11.32 -6.41 2.99
C PHE A 130 -10.09 -7.29 2.90
N GLU A 131 -10.30 -8.48 2.33
CA GLU A 131 -9.22 -9.43 2.14
C GLU A 131 -8.37 -9.03 0.95
N ILE A 132 -7.10 -9.47 0.97
CA ILE A 132 -6.21 -9.21 -0.15
C ILE A 132 -6.80 -9.75 -1.45
N ALA A 133 -7.48 -10.89 -1.39
CA ALA A 133 -8.09 -11.49 -2.58
C ALA A 133 -9.14 -10.58 -3.21
N ASP A 134 -9.75 -9.71 -2.41
CA ASP A 134 -10.79 -8.80 -2.90
C ASP A 134 -10.25 -7.45 -3.31
N PHE A 135 -8.95 -7.28 -3.24
CA PHE A 135 -8.30 -6.01 -3.59
C PHE A 135 -8.37 -5.68 -5.11
#